data_d870922ca5ee463900ff50dd2716c837
#
_entry.id   d870922ca5ee463900ff50dd2716c837
#
_cell.length_a   1.000
_cell.length_b   1.000
_cell.length_c   1.000
_cell.angle_alpha   90.00
_cell.angle_beta   90.00
_cell.angle_gamma   90.00
#
_symmetry.space_group_name_H-M   'P 1'
#
loop_
_entity.id
_entity.type
_entity.pdbx_description
1 polymer ?
#
loop_
_entity_poly.entity_id
_entity_poly.type
_entity_poly.pdbx_seq_one_letter_code
_entity_poly.pdbx_strand_id
1 'polypeptide(L)'
;MSAIGSTPIDAEAKNAPTSGRLFFLDLSGGRILSANPDGSDLKTIINEGRKLPDGLVLDVAAGHIYWTNMGDPKKNDGSIMRSDLNGKNMITIVPPGGTFTPKQLQLECN
;
A
#
# COMPACT_ATOMS: atom_id res chain seq x y z
N MET A 1 -25.59 -16.05 -9.44
CA MET A 1 -25.98 -16.05 -10.01
C MET A 1 -26.08 -16.11 -10.19
N SER A 2 -25.56 -16.09 -9.99
CA SER A 2 -25.85 -16.22 -10.44
C SER A 2 -25.54 -16.31 -10.68
N ALA A 3 -25.11 -16.29 -10.51
CA ALA A 3 -25.13 -16.52 -11.04
C ALA A 3 -24.71 -16.74 -11.29
N ILE A 4 -24.26 -16.83 -11.41
CA ILE A 4 -24.22 -17.02 -11.94
C ILE A 4 -23.99 -16.96 -12.09
N GLY A 5 -23.60 -16.79 -12.06
CA GLY A 5 -23.80 -16.77 -12.47
C GLY A 5 -23.41 -16.45 -12.55
N SER A 6 -22.96 -16.42 -12.67
CA SER A 6 -23.00 -16.11 -12.95
C SER A 6 -22.69 -15.74 -12.87
N THR A 7 -22.27 -15.67 -12.84
CA THR A 7 -22.21 -15.31 -12.87
C THR A 7 -21.69 -15.05 -12.80
N PRO A 8 -21.28 -14.97 -12.85
CA PRO A 8 -20.89 -14.68 -12.90
C PRO A 8 -20.30 -14.32 -12.86
N ILE A 9 -19.73 -14.18 -13.04
CA ILE A 9 -19.54 -13.73 -13.06
C ILE A 9 -19.53 -13.04 -13.09
N ASP A 10 -19.29 -12.95 -13.24
CA ASP A 10 -19.55 -12.18 -13.15
C ASP A 10 -19.79 -11.82 -12.66
N ALA A 11 -19.73 -12.11 -12.70
CA ALA A 11 -20.04 -11.80 -12.25
C ALA A 11 -19.95 -11.86 -11.59
N GLU A 12 -19.55 -12.07 -11.66
CA GLU A 12 -19.54 -12.06 -11.11
C GLU A 12 -19.19 -11.68 -10.50
N ALA A 13 -18.77 -11.56 -10.72
CA ALA A 13 -18.52 -11.14 -10.14
C ALA A 13 -18.65 -10.33 -9.90
N LYS A 14 -18.52 -10.10 -10.29
CA LYS A 14 -18.75 -9.06 -9.70
C LYS A 14 -19.73 -8.87 -8.79
N ASN A 15 -20.26 -9.28 -8.45
CA ASN A 15 -21.00 -9.22 -7.42
C ASN A 15 -20.60 -10.00 -6.34
N ALA A 16 -19.77 -10.67 -6.54
CA ALA A 16 -19.18 -11.25 -5.41
C ALA A 16 -18.70 -10.16 -4.54
N PRO A 17 -18.92 -10.22 -3.26
CA PRO A 17 -18.31 -9.25 -2.40
C PRO A 17 -16.85 -9.32 -2.70
N THR A 18 -16.35 -8.25 -3.21
CA THR A 18 -14.94 -8.18 -3.39
C THR A 18 -14.35 -8.17 -2.03
N SER A 19 -13.70 -9.24 -1.69
CA SER A 19 -13.03 -9.34 -0.42
C SER A 19 -11.69 -8.65 -0.44
N GLY A 20 -11.26 -8.13 -1.58
CA GLY A 20 -9.95 -7.51 -1.70
C GLY A 20 -10.02 -6.01 -1.79
N ARG A 21 -8.88 -5.37 -1.54
CA ARG A 21 -8.69 -3.95 -1.81
C ARG A 21 -7.36 -3.78 -2.52
N LEU A 22 -7.31 -2.80 -3.40
CA LEU A 22 -6.06 -2.37 -4.00
C LEU A 22 -5.39 -1.39 -3.07
N PHE A 23 -4.07 -1.53 -2.95
CA PHE A 23 -3.24 -0.54 -2.27
C PHE A 23 -2.16 -0.14 -3.25
N PHE A 24 -1.96 1.16 -3.41
CA PHE A 24 -0.99 1.63 -4.39
C PHE A 24 -0.39 2.96 -3.97
N LEU A 25 0.72 3.28 -4.60
CA LEU A 25 1.50 4.47 -4.31
C LEU A 25 1.26 5.52 -5.38
N ASP A 26 1.17 6.77 -4.92
CA ASP A 26 1.22 7.94 -5.77
C ASP A 26 2.55 8.61 -5.47
N LEU A 27 3.56 8.30 -6.29
CA LEU A 27 4.94 8.72 -6.02
C LEU A 27 5.06 10.23 -5.92
N SER A 28 4.60 10.92 -6.95
CA SER A 28 4.74 12.38 -7.01
C SER A 28 3.87 13.08 -5.97
N GLY A 29 2.71 12.52 -5.69
CA GLY A 29 1.83 13.07 -4.67
C GLY A 29 2.23 12.69 -3.26
N GLY A 30 3.12 11.73 -3.10
CA GLY A 30 3.59 11.31 -1.80
C GLY A 30 2.54 10.57 -0.99
N ARG A 31 1.66 9.82 -1.64
CA ARG A 31 0.53 9.22 -0.95
C ARG A 31 0.47 7.71 -1.14
N ILE A 32 -0.10 7.04 -0.15
CA ILE A 32 -0.52 5.66 -0.26
C ILE A 32 -2.05 5.68 -0.26
N LEU A 33 -2.63 5.05 -1.25
CA LEU A 33 -4.08 5.03 -1.43
C LEU A 33 -4.59 3.61 -1.44
N SER A 34 -5.87 3.47 -1.18
CA SER A 34 -6.55 2.20 -1.37
C SER A 34 -7.87 2.41 -2.08
N ALA A 35 -8.33 1.37 -2.73
CA ALA A 35 -9.59 1.40 -3.46
C ALA A 35 -10.14 -0.01 -3.57
N ASN A 36 -11.42 -0.12 -3.87
CA ASN A 36 -11.97 -1.40 -4.28
C ASN A 36 -11.34 -1.84 -5.60
N PRO A 37 -11.36 -3.14 -5.92
CA PRO A 37 -10.74 -3.61 -7.17
C PRO A 37 -11.30 -2.97 -8.44
N ASP A 38 -12.53 -2.45 -8.38
CA ASP A 38 -13.12 -1.74 -9.52
C ASP A 38 -12.79 -0.25 -9.53
N GLY A 39 -11.96 0.21 -8.60
CA GLY A 39 -11.58 1.62 -8.50
C GLY A 39 -12.49 2.48 -7.64
N SER A 40 -13.62 1.96 -7.18
CA SER A 40 -14.51 2.72 -6.32
C SER A 40 -13.96 2.82 -4.90
N ASP A 41 -14.56 3.71 -4.12
CA ASP A 41 -14.20 3.93 -2.72
C ASP A 41 -12.71 4.24 -2.56
N LEU A 42 -12.23 5.17 -3.37
CA LEU A 42 -10.83 5.60 -3.34
C LEU A 42 -10.56 6.40 -2.07
N LYS A 43 -9.54 6.01 -1.34
CA LYS A 43 -9.16 6.67 -0.08
C LYS A 43 -7.66 6.90 -0.03
N THR A 44 -7.27 8.04 0.54
CA THR A 44 -5.88 8.27 0.90
C THR A 44 -5.67 7.69 2.30
N ILE A 45 -4.73 6.76 2.40
CA ILE A 45 -4.41 6.09 3.67
C ILE A 45 -3.30 6.86 4.39
N ILE A 46 -2.25 7.20 3.66
CA ILE A 46 -1.05 7.83 4.21
C ILE A 46 -0.64 8.97 3.28
N ASN A 47 -0.21 10.07 3.85
CA ASN A 47 0.39 11.16 3.09
C ASN A 47 1.81 11.39 3.61
N GLU A 48 2.79 11.03 2.80
CA GLU A 48 4.21 11.18 3.15
C GLU A 48 4.83 12.44 2.55
N GLY A 49 4.07 13.21 1.79
CA GLY A 49 4.56 14.45 1.23
C GLY A 49 5.71 14.23 0.25
N ARG A 50 6.85 14.84 0.50
CA ARG A 50 7.98 14.80 -0.43
C ARG A 50 8.95 13.66 -0.17
N LYS A 51 8.58 12.69 0.63
CA LYS A 51 9.48 11.59 0.96
C LYS A 51 9.58 10.56 -0.17
N LEU A 52 8.78 10.68 -1.21
CA LEU A 52 8.81 9.83 -2.41
C LEU A 52 8.62 8.36 -2.05
N PRO A 53 7.43 7.98 -1.60
CA PRO A 53 7.16 6.56 -1.33
C PRO A 53 7.17 5.78 -2.63
N ASP A 54 7.90 4.66 -2.68
CA ASP A 54 8.10 3.94 -3.92
C ASP A 54 7.73 2.46 -3.82
N GLY A 55 8.09 1.77 -2.76
CA GLY A 55 7.78 0.36 -2.61
C GLY A 55 6.72 0.13 -1.55
N LEU A 56 5.91 -0.90 -1.73
CA LEU A 56 4.76 -1.16 -0.86
C LEU A 56 4.54 -2.66 -0.74
N VAL A 57 4.31 -3.12 0.48
CA VAL A 57 3.93 -4.51 0.71
C VAL A 57 2.97 -4.57 1.89
N LEU A 58 2.05 -5.54 1.83
CA LEU A 58 1.09 -5.75 2.89
C LEU A 58 1.34 -7.06 3.61
N ASP A 59 1.16 -7.00 4.93
CA ASP A 59 1.02 -8.19 5.76
C ASP A 59 -0.42 -8.20 6.24
N VAL A 60 -1.30 -8.84 5.47
CA VAL A 60 -2.73 -8.80 5.74
C VAL A 60 -3.03 -9.53 7.04
N ALA A 61 -2.36 -10.63 7.31
CA ALA A 61 -2.60 -11.41 8.52
C ALA A 61 -2.30 -10.60 9.77
N ALA A 62 -1.25 -9.80 9.74
CA ALA A 62 -0.89 -8.94 10.88
C ALA A 62 -1.60 -7.59 10.84
N GLY A 63 -2.22 -7.24 9.71
CA GLY A 63 -2.90 -5.95 9.58
C GLY A 63 -1.95 -4.79 9.34
N HIS A 64 -0.85 -5.01 8.63
CA HIS A 64 0.18 -3.99 8.46
C HIS A 64 0.44 -3.66 7.00
N ILE A 65 0.80 -2.41 6.76
CA ILE A 65 1.36 -1.93 5.49
C ILE A 65 2.80 -1.51 5.77
N TYR A 66 3.72 -1.94 4.90
CA TYR A 66 5.10 -1.47 4.91
C TYR A 66 5.36 -0.71 3.63
N TRP A 67 6.12 0.36 3.70
CA TRP A 67 6.51 1.10 2.50
C TRP A 67 7.89 1.69 2.66
N THR A 68 8.51 1.97 1.52
CA THR A 68 9.79 2.64 1.48
C THR A 68 9.58 4.07 1.06
N ASN A 69 10.31 4.98 1.69
CA ASN A 69 10.43 6.36 1.25
C ASN A 69 11.82 6.52 0.64
N MET A 70 11.90 6.85 -0.65
CA MET A 70 13.20 7.04 -1.29
C MET A 70 13.96 8.21 -0.69
N GLY A 71 13.24 9.26 -0.34
CA GLY A 71 13.87 10.46 0.16
C GLY A 71 14.60 11.22 -0.93
N ASP A 72 15.47 12.12 -0.49
CA ASP A 72 16.29 12.94 -1.37
C ASP A 72 17.69 12.30 -1.45
N PRO A 73 18.16 11.90 -2.65
CA PRO A 73 19.47 11.29 -2.77
C PRO A 73 20.59 12.15 -2.21
N LYS A 74 20.42 13.47 -2.25
CA LYS A 74 21.42 14.38 -1.74
C LYS A 74 21.48 14.40 -0.22
N LYS A 75 20.40 13.99 0.43
CA LYS A 75 20.30 14.03 1.89
C LYS A 75 20.49 12.67 2.53
N ASN A 76 20.47 11.60 1.75
CA ASN A 76 20.57 10.24 2.27
C ASN A 76 19.58 10.02 3.40
N ASP A 77 18.31 10.34 3.14
CA ASP A 77 17.26 10.30 4.15
C ASP A 77 16.15 9.30 3.81
N GLY A 78 16.48 8.27 3.06
CA GLY A 78 15.55 7.17 2.81
C GLY A 78 15.16 6.46 4.09
N SER A 79 13.96 5.90 4.12
CA SER A 79 13.43 5.25 5.31
C SER A 79 12.47 4.13 4.93
N ILE A 80 12.15 3.29 5.90
CA ILE A 80 11.13 2.25 5.77
C ILE A 80 10.14 2.42 6.92
N MET A 81 8.87 2.42 6.59
CA MET A 81 7.79 2.71 7.51
C MET A 81 6.80 1.57 7.57
N ARG A 82 6.02 1.52 8.64
CA ARG A 82 4.92 0.59 8.80
C ARG A 82 3.72 1.30 9.43
N SER A 83 2.52 0.92 9.03
CA SER A 83 1.30 1.36 9.70
C SER A 83 0.28 0.23 9.69
N ASP A 84 -0.85 0.46 10.36
CA ASP A 84 -2.00 -0.40 10.19
C ASP A 84 -2.58 -0.21 8.78
N LEU A 85 -3.48 -1.10 8.38
CA LEU A 85 -4.05 -1.05 7.03
C LEU A 85 -4.87 0.23 6.78
N ASN A 86 -5.28 0.91 7.85
CA ASN A 86 -6.01 2.17 7.74
C ASN A 86 -5.11 3.40 7.89
N GLY A 87 -3.80 3.21 7.96
CA GLY A 87 -2.84 4.31 8.08
C GLY A 87 -2.56 4.76 9.49
N LYS A 88 -3.20 4.16 10.49
CA LYS A 88 -2.96 4.54 11.88
C LYS A 88 -1.76 3.79 12.45
N ASN A 89 -1.28 4.29 13.58
CA ASN A 89 -0.17 3.68 14.32
C ASN A 89 1.08 3.52 13.46
N MET A 90 1.45 4.62 12.80
CA MET A 90 2.62 4.65 11.95
C MET A 90 3.89 4.58 12.79
N ILE A 91 4.79 3.70 12.44
CA ILE A 91 6.10 3.60 13.09
C ILE A 91 7.19 3.54 12.05
N THR A 92 8.38 3.95 12.47
CA THR A 92 9.56 3.91 11.64
C THR A 92 10.29 2.59 11.87
N ILE A 93 10.48 1.82 10.78
CA ILE A 93 11.20 0.55 10.84
C ILE A 93 12.69 0.78 10.61
N VAL A 94 13.01 1.51 9.55
CA VAL A 94 14.39 1.91 9.26
C VAL A 94 14.40 3.43 9.20
N PRO A 95 15.10 4.11 10.12
CA PRO A 95 15.04 5.58 10.19
C PRO A 95 15.77 6.22 9.02
N PRO A 96 15.48 7.51 8.75
CA PRO A 96 16.19 8.25 7.71
C PRO A 96 17.70 8.14 7.90
N GLY A 97 18.39 7.83 6.79
CA GLY A 97 19.83 7.61 6.81
C GLY A 97 20.22 6.16 7.01
N GLY A 98 19.28 5.30 7.39
CA GLY A 98 19.56 3.87 7.55
C GLY A 98 19.55 3.11 6.24
N THR A 99 19.01 3.71 5.18
CA THR A 99 19.01 3.12 3.85
C THR A 99 19.02 4.24 2.82
N PHE A 100 19.65 3.99 1.66
CA PHE A 100 19.82 5.01 0.63
C PHE A 100 18.88 4.72 -0.54
N THR A 101 17.96 5.63 -0.79
CA THR A 101 16.98 5.56 -1.89
C THR A 101 16.35 4.17 -2.03
N PRO A 102 15.78 3.64 -0.95
CA PRO A 102 15.14 2.31 -1.04
C PRO A 102 13.93 2.39 -1.96
N LYS A 103 13.70 1.32 -2.73
CA LYS A 103 12.58 1.28 -3.66
C LYS A 103 11.65 0.13 -3.33
N GLN A 104 11.95 -1.05 -3.79
CA GLN A 104 11.09 -2.20 -3.55
C GLN A 104 11.42 -2.88 -2.24
N LEU A 105 10.42 -3.54 -1.69
CA LEU A 105 10.63 -4.39 -0.53
C LEU A 105 9.71 -5.59 -0.66
N GLN A 106 10.06 -6.64 0.06
CA GLN A 106 9.28 -7.86 0.11
C GLN A 106 9.16 -8.30 1.55
N LEU A 107 8.05 -8.94 1.85
CA LEU A 107 7.85 -9.59 3.14
C LEU A 107 7.94 -11.09 2.89
N GLU A 108 8.89 -11.73 3.55
CA GLU A 108 9.04 -13.17 3.44
C GLU A 108 8.37 -13.79 4.65
N CYS A 109 7.37 -14.63 4.38
CA CYS A 109 6.61 -15.29 5.43
C CYS A 109 7.04 -16.75 5.54
N ASN A 110 7.36 -17.18 6.74
CA ASN A 110 7.76 -18.57 7.00
C ASN A 110 6.65 -19.32 7.70
#